data_fc790ae6aebf0b8d5c13ccd5032ae6d8
#
_entry.id   fc790ae6aebf0b8d5c13ccd5032ae6d8
#
_cell.length_a   1.000
_cell.length_b   1.000
_cell.length_c   1.000
_cell.angle_alpha   90.00
_cell.angle_beta   90.00
_cell.angle_gamma   90.00
#
_symmetry.space_group_name_H-M   'P 1'
#
loop_
_entity.id
_entity.type
_entity.pdbx_description
1 polymer ?
#
loop_
_entity_poly.entity_id
_entity_poly.type
_entity_poly.pdbx_seq_one_letter_code
_entity_poly.pdbx_strand_id
1 'polypeptide(L)'
;KLAWVKENEPDIYEQIDKIMLPGDYIAMKLSGEVCTTIEGLSEGMFWDFRNNRPADFLMQYYGIDPSLIADIRPTFAEQGRLTGTAARELGLQEGTPITYRAGDQPNNALSLNVFNPGEIASTAGTSGVVYGVNGEINYDPQSRVNTFAHVNHTATDPRLGVLLCINGTGILNSWIRRNVAPEGISYAEMNRFASSVP
;
A
#
# COMPACT_ATOMS: atom_id res chain seq x y z
N LYS A 1 -6.71 12.73 0.14
CA LYS A 1 -7.23 12.77 1.53
C LYS A 1 -6.69 14.01 2.26
N LEU A 2 -5.37 14.27 2.28
CA LEU A 2 -4.79 15.43 2.99
C LEU A 2 -5.33 16.77 2.46
N ALA A 3 -5.45 16.92 1.14
CA ALA A 3 -6.05 18.12 0.53
C ALA A 3 -7.49 18.34 1.01
N TRP A 4 -8.27 17.27 1.14
CA TRP A 4 -9.62 17.35 1.70
C TRP A 4 -9.62 17.84 3.16
N VAL A 5 -8.70 17.33 4.00
CA VAL A 5 -8.58 17.79 5.39
C VAL A 5 -8.23 19.28 5.42
N LYS A 6 -7.30 19.72 4.57
CA LYS A 6 -6.92 21.12 4.47
C LYS A 6 -8.09 22.03 4.11
N GLU A 7 -8.94 21.59 3.19
CA GLU A 7 -10.10 22.37 2.69
C GLU A 7 -11.29 22.33 3.64
N ASN A 8 -11.53 21.22 4.33
CA ASN A 8 -12.77 21.01 5.09
C ASN A 8 -12.55 21.04 6.61
N GLU A 9 -11.33 20.82 7.08
CA GLU A 9 -10.94 20.81 8.49
C GLU A 9 -9.65 21.61 8.72
N PRO A 10 -9.64 22.93 8.36
CA PRO A 10 -8.43 23.76 8.39
C PRO A 10 -7.79 23.83 9.79
N ASP A 11 -8.60 23.91 10.84
CA ASP A 11 -8.11 23.95 12.22
C ASP A 11 -7.37 22.67 12.63
N ILE A 12 -7.76 21.53 12.07
CA ILE A 12 -7.04 20.25 12.23
C ILE A 12 -5.78 20.26 11.38
N TYR A 13 -5.88 20.74 10.14
CA TYR A 13 -4.73 20.78 9.23
C TYR A 13 -3.59 21.64 9.80
N GLU A 14 -3.87 22.77 10.40
CA GLU A 14 -2.88 23.66 11.01
C GLU A 14 -2.14 23.04 12.22
N GLN A 15 -2.70 22.00 12.82
CA GLN A 15 -2.11 21.29 13.95
C GLN A 15 -1.31 20.04 13.52
N ILE A 16 -1.27 19.73 12.23
CA ILE A 16 -0.53 18.56 11.74
C ILE A 16 0.96 18.84 11.79
N ASP A 17 1.70 18.06 12.54
CA ASP A 17 3.17 18.05 12.54
C ASP A 17 3.72 17.18 11.41
N LYS A 18 3.23 15.94 11.29
CA LYS A 18 3.65 14.99 10.26
C LYS A 18 2.47 14.18 9.72
N ILE A 19 2.56 13.82 8.44
CA ILE A 19 1.64 12.87 7.81
C ILE A 19 2.26 11.48 7.79
N MET A 20 1.45 10.47 8.05
CA MET A 20 1.88 9.08 8.14
C MET A 20 0.83 8.15 7.55
N LEU A 21 1.28 7.08 6.93
CA LEU A 21 0.42 5.92 6.70
C LEU A 21 0.27 5.11 8.00
N PRO A 22 -0.75 4.24 8.11
CA PRO A 22 -0.97 3.43 9.31
C PRO A 22 0.27 2.65 9.77
N GLY A 23 1.06 2.09 8.85
CA GLY A 23 2.29 1.40 9.17
C GLY A 23 3.36 2.30 9.78
N ASP A 24 3.49 3.53 9.30
CA ASP A 24 4.40 4.52 9.86
C ASP A 24 3.99 4.91 11.29
N TYR A 25 2.68 5.16 11.48
CA TYR A 25 2.14 5.49 12.79
C TYR A 25 2.36 4.37 13.82
N ILE A 26 2.11 3.12 13.45
CA ILE A 26 2.36 1.97 14.34
C ILE A 26 3.85 1.86 14.68
N ALA A 27 4.75 1.99 13.69
CA ALA A 27 6.18 1.95 13.93
C ALA A 27 6.64 3.10 14.86
N MET A 28 6.09 4.30 14.68
CA MET A 28 6.32 5.44 15.58
C MET A 28 5.85 5.11 17.01
N LYS A 29 4.65 4.55 17.18
CA LYS A 29 4.15 4.16 18.52
C LYS A 29 5.03 3.11 19.19
N LEU A 30 5.65 2.23 18.43
CA LEU A 30 6.54 1.19 18.93
C LEU A 30 7.93 1.72 19.28
N SER A 31 8.48 2.65 18.48
CA SER A 31 9.87 3.09 18.57
C SER A 31 10.07 4.52 19.08
N GLY A 32 9.07 5.38 18.94
CA GLY A 32 9.21 6.82 19.12
C GLY A 32 9.81 7.54 17.90
N GLU A 33 10.30 6.81 16.89
CA GLU A 33 10.90 7.38 15.69
C GLU A 33 9.84 7.80 14.68
N VAL A 34 9.96 9.03 14.17
CA VAL A 34 9.04 9.63 13.18
C VAL A 34 9.69 9.52 11.80
N CYS A 35 9.39 8.46 11.07
CA CYS A 35 9.93 8.25 9.72
C CYS A 35 8.94 7.52 8.82
N THR A 36 9.19 7.60 7.52
CA THR A 36 8.43 6.93 6.45
C THR A 36 9.38 6.22 5.48
N THR A 37 8.84 5.60 4.46
CA THR A 37 9.60 4.94 3.37
C THR A 37 9.15 5.46 2.01
N ILE A 38 9.95 5.20 0.96
CA ILE A 38 9.56 5.52 -0.42
C ILE A 38 8.25 4.81 -0.78
N GLU A 39 8.08 3.56 -0.36
CA GLU A 39 6.85 2.78 -0.56
C GLU A 39 5.65 3.49 0.07
N GLY A 40 5.77 3.92 1.32
CA GLY A 40 4.73 4.67 2.02
C GLY A 40 4.40 5.98 1.31
N LEU A 41 5.40 6.75 0.91
CA LEU A 41 5.18 7.99 0.16
C LEU A 41 4.54 7.73 -1.21
N SER A 42 4.93 6.67 -1.91
CA SER A 42 4.33 6.33 -3.20
C SER A 42 2.87 5.93 -3.10
N GLU A 43 2.49 5.16 -2.08
CA GLU A 43 1.09 4.85 -1.78
C GLU A 43 0.29 6.09 -1.37
N GLY A 44 0.92 7.01 -0.64
CA GLY A 44 0.37 8.31 -0.30
C GLY A 44 0.29 9.29 -1.47
N MET A 45 0.84 8.94 -2.65
CA MET A 45 1.00 9.79 -3.84
C MET A 45 1.93 11.00 -3.63
N PHE A 46 2.89 10.87 -2.71
CA PHE A 46 3.86 11.92 -2.38
C PHE A 46 5.27 11.64 -2.91
N TRP A 47 5.45 10.64 -3.78
CA TRP A 47 6.74 10.31 -4.37
C TRP A 47 6.79 10.56 -5.87
N ASP A 48 7.82 11.29 -6.33
CA ASP A 48 8.13 11.51 -7.75
C ASP A 48 9.21 10.52 -8.19
N PHE A 49 8.79 9.47 -8.86
CA PHE A 49 9.69 8.43 -9.37
C PHE A 49 10.69 8.94 -10.43
N ARG A 50 10.32 9.96 -11.21
CA ARG A 50 11.20 10.48 -12.27
C ARG A 50 12.39 11.24 -11.72
N ASN A 51 12.16 11.98 -10.63
CA ASN A 51 13.19 12.79 -10.00
C ASN A 51 13.73 12.16 -8.71
N ASN A 52 13.22 10.98 -8.31
CA ASN A 52 13.58 10.24 -7.11
C ASN A 52 13.58 11.12 -5.84
N ARG A 53 12.48 11.79 -5.62
CA ARG A 53 12.29 12.71 -4.49
C ARG A 53 10.80 12.84 -4.14
N PRO A 54 10.46 13.48 -3.00
CA PRO A 54 9.08 13.88 -2.72
C PRO A 54 8.46 14.66 -3.88
N ALA A 55 7.15 14.47 -4.08
CA ALA A 55 6.40 15.08 -5.20
C ALA A 55 6.09 16.56 -4.93
N ASP A 56 7.13 17.41 -4.93
CA ASP A 56 7.03 18.84 -4.64
C ASP A 56 5.99 19.55 -5.50
N PHE A 57 5.88 19.19 -6.79
CA PHE A 57 4.89 19.76 -7.71
C PHE A 57 3.45 19.51 -7.25
N LEU A 58 3.18 18.33 -6.68
CA LEU A 58 1.86 17.97 -6.17
C LEU A 58 1.57 18.73 -4.86
N MET A 59 2.55 18.78 -3.98
CA MET A 59 2.42 19.52 -2.73
C MET A 59 2.23 21.02 -2.99
N GLN A 60 2.98 21.60 -3.91
CA GLN A 60 2.80 22.98 -4.33
C GLN A 60 1.42 23.24 -4.93
N TYR A 61 0.92 22.34 -5.78
CA TYR A 61 -0.42 22.47 -6.39
C TYR A 61 -1.53 22.54 -5.34
N TYR A 62 -1.44 21.71 -4.29
CA TYR A 62 -2.42 21.70 -3.20
C TYR A 62 -2.04 22.66 -2.05
N GLY A 63 -0.92 23.38 -2.15
CA GLY A 63 -0.41 24.25 -1.08
C GLY A 63 -0.13 23.48 0.21
N ILE A 64 0.35 22.25 0.12
CA ILE A 64 0.75 21.39 1.24
C ILE A 64 2.20 21.74 1.62
N ASP A 65 2.45 21.94 2.90
CA ASP A 65 3.81 22.19 3.40
C ASP A 65 4.67 20.92 3.28
N PRO A 66 5.81 20.96 2.55
CA PRO A 66 6.73 19.83 2.47
C PRO A 66 7.28 19.34 3.81
N SER A 67 7.33 20.21 4.82
CA SER A 67 7.78 19.84 6.17
C SER A 67 6.88 18.79 6.84
N LEU A 68 5.66 18.58 6.35
CA LEU A 68 4.74 17.54 6.83
C LEU A 68 5.21 16.12 6.47
N ILE A 69 6.16 15.96 5.54
CA ILE A 69 6.73 14.65 5.21
C ILE A 69 7.76 14.28 6.30
N ALA A 70 7.63 13.08 6.84
CA ALA A 70 8.57 12.53 7.80
C ALA A 70 9.90 12.12 7.13
N ASP A 71 10.95 11.91 7.94
CA ASP A 71 12.26 11.45 7.45
C ASP A 71 12.14 10.14 6.70
N ILE A 72 12.78 10.07 5.52
CA ILE A 72 12.69 8.90 4.64
C ILE A 72 13.77 7.90 5.04
N ARG A 73 13.37 6.68 5.34
CA ARG A 73 14.28 5.54 5.61
C ARG A 73 14.13 4.47 4.52
N PRO A 74 15.19 3.72 4.23
CA PRO A 74 15.07 2.58 3.32
C PRO A 74 14.11 1.52 3.89
N THR A 75 13.39 0.81 3.02
CA THR A 75 12.42 -0.21 3.41
C THR A 75 13.04 -1.32 4.23
N PHE A 76 14.21 -1.84 3.81
CA PHE A 76 14.98 -2.84 4.53
C PHE A 76 16.15 -2.18 5.28
N ALA A 77 15.84 -1.42 6.34
CA ALA A 77 16.84 -0.81 7.21
C ALA A 77 16.29 -0.68 8.63
N GLU A 78 17.16 -0.44 9.59
CA GLU A 78 16.72 -0.12 10.94
C GLU A 78 15.97 1.23 10.93
N GLN A 79 14.70 1.18 11.26
CA GLN A 79 13.78 2.31 11.24
C GLN A 79 13.44 2.79 12.64
N GLY A 80 13.96 2.13 13.65
CA GLY A 80 13.78 2.40 15.05
C GLY A 80 13.92 1.12 15.88
N ARG A 81 13.86 1.28 17.20
CA ARG A 81 13.92 0.17 18.15
C ARG A 81 12.75 0.23 19.11
N LEU A 82 12.27 -0.93 19.51
CA LEU A 82 11.16 -1.06 20.43
C LEU A 82 11.50 -0.38 21.78
N THR A 83 10.65 0.56 22.19
CA THR A 83 10.80 1.25 23.47
C THR A 83 10.49 0.31 24.64
N GLY A 84 11.03 0.60 25.83
CA GLY A 84 10.74 -0.17 27.03
C GLY A 84 9.25 -0.22 27.37
N THR A 85 8.50 0.84 27.07
CA THR A 85 7.04 0.86 27.30
C THR A 85 6.32 -0.09 26.33
N ALA A 86 6.59 0.03 25.04
CA ALA A 86 5.98 -0.86 24.04
C ALA A 86 6.40 -2.32 24.26
N ALA A 87 7.66 -2.56 24.62
CA ALA A 87 8.15 -3.90 24.92
C ALA A 87 7.38 -4.56 26.08
N ARG A 88 7.14 -3.83 27.17
CA ARG A 88 6.35 -4.35 28.32
C ARG A 88 4.90 -4.63 27.94
N GLU A 89 4.26 -3.72 27.20
CA GLU A 89 2.86 -3.89 26.78
C GLU A 89 2.66 -5.10 25.84
N LEU A 90 3.65 -5.38 24.99
CA LEU A 90 3.59 -6.44 23.99
C LEU A 90 4.22 -7.77 24.47
N GLY A 91 4.88 -7.80 25.62
CA GLY A 91 5.62 -8.98 26.08
C GLY A 91 6.85 -9.28 25.23
N LEU A 92 7.47 -8.26 24.64
CA LEU A 92 8.66 -8.35 23.79
C LEU A 92 9.91 -7.81 24.50
N GLN A 93 11.07 -8.00 23.86
CA GLN A 93 12.33 -7.48 24.40
C GLN A 93 12.52 -6.01 23.99
N GLU A 94 12.84 -5.15 24.97
CA GLU A 94 13.26 -3.78 24.71
C GLU A 94 14.48 -3.73 23.76
N GLY A 95 14.49 -2.73 22.88
CA GLY A 95 15.58 -2.55 21.90
C GLY A 95 15.50 -3.47 20.69
N THR A 96 14.47 -4.33 20.57
CA THR A 96 14.23 -5.12 19.34
C THR A 96 14.14 -4.17 18.14
N PRO A 97 14.95 -4.35 17.08
CA PRO A 97 14.95 -3.45 15.93
C PRO A 97 13.69 -3.63 15.07
N ILE A 98 13.16 -2.51 14.58
CA ILE A 98 12.13 -2.45 13.53
C ILE A 98 12.88 -2.24 12.22
N THR A 99 12.91 -3.25 11.37
CA THR A 99 13.82 -3.28 10.21
C THR A 99 13.11 -3.32 8.86
N TYR A 100 11.78 -3.34 8.86
CA TYR A 100 10.98 -3.44 7.65
C TYR A 100 9.56 -2.92 7.89
N ARG A 101 9.02 -2.22 6.91
CA ARG A 101 7.59 -1.99 6.71
C ARG A 101 7.31 -1.63 5.25
N ALA A 102 6.14 -2.01 4.80
CA ALA A 102 5.61 -1.66 3.47
C ALA A 102 4.09 -1.59 3.55
N GLY A 103 3.46 -1.12 2.48
CA GLY A 103 2.03 -1.24 2.30
C GLY A 103 1.55 -2.68 2.16
N ASP A 104 0.25 -2.89 2.21
CA ASP A 104 -0.35 -4.23 2.22
C ASP A 104 -0.06 -5.01 0.94
N GLN A 105 -0.18 -4.40 -0.25
CA GLN A 105 -0.02 -5.09 -1.51
C GLN A 105 1.44 -5.44 -1.85
N PRO A 106 2.42 -4.52 -1.70
CA PRO A 106 3.83 -4.89 -1.80
C PRO A 106 4.24 -5.97 -0.79
N ASN A 107 3.67 -5.93 0.43
CA ASN A 107 3.94 -6.94 1.46
C ASN A 107 3.34 -8.31 1.12
N ASN A 108 2.14 -8.35 0.53
CA ASN A 108 1.55 -9.60 0.02
C ASN A 108 2.41 -10.20 -1.10
N ALA A 109 2.90 -9.39 -2.03
CA ALA A 109 3.80 -9.83 -3.08
C ALA A 109 5.12 -10.39 -2.52
N LEU A 110 5.72 -9.71 -1.53
CA LEU A 110 6.88 -10.20 -0.80
C LEU A 110 6.63 -11.59 -0.18
N SER A 111 5.47 -11.80 0.45
CA SER A 111 5.11 -13.08 1.07
C SER A 111 4.99 -14.24 0.08
N LEU A 112 4.72 -13.94 -1.18
CA LEU A 112 4.66 -14.87 -2.30
C LEU A 112 5.97 -14.99 -3.08
N ASN A 113 7.05 -14.38 -2.59
CA ASN A 113 8.36 -14.34 -3.24
C ASN A 113 8.33 -13.69 -4.64
N VAL A 114 7.49 -12.67 -4.81
CA VAL A 114 7.35 -11.89 -6.05
C VAL A 114 8.19 -10.62 -5.93
N PHE A 115 9.33 -10.54 -6.66
CA PHE A 115 10.31 -9.46 -6.57
C PHE A 115 10.75 -8.90 -7.92
N ASN A 116 10.66 -9.71 -8.98
CA ASN A 116 11.29 -9.39 -10.26
C ASN A 116 10.27 -8.88 -11.27
N PRO A 117 10.70 -8.04 -12.23
CA PRO A 117 9.85 -7.63 -13.35
C PRO A 117 9.26 -8.82 -14.09
N GLY A 118 7.94 -8.75 -14.34
CA GLY A 118 7.16 -9.82 -14.97
C GLY A 118 6.55 -10.83 -14.00
N GLU A 119 6.95 -10.82 -12.74
CA GLU A 119 6.29 -11.65 -11.70
C GLU A 119 4.98 -11.01 -11.24
N ILE A 120 4.00 -11.85 -10.90
CA ILE A 120 2.64 -11.43 -10.53
C ILE A 120 2.21 -12.13 -9.25
N ALA A 121 1.66 -11.35 -8.33
CA ALA A 121 0.90 -11.82 -7.17
C ALA A 121 -0.59 -11.55 -7.39
N SER A 122 -1.44 -12.51 -7.07
CA SER A 122 -2.90 -12.34 -7.18
C SER A 122 -3.59 -12.75 -5.90
N THR A 123 -4.56 -11.96 -5.49
CA THR A 123 -5.44 -12.24 -4.36
C THR A 123 -6.87 -12.34 -4.85
N ALA A 124 -7.55 -13.43 -4.54
CA ALA A 124 -8.95 -13.67 -4.87
C ALA A 124 -9.76 -13.79 -3.56
N GLY A 125 -10.33 -12.71 -3.12
CA GLY A 125 -11.18 -12.64 -1.93
C GLY A 125 -12.53 -11.99 -2.25
N THR A 126 -13.07 -11.20 -1.34
CA THR A 126 -14.26 -10.37 -1.55
C THR A 126 -14.08 -9.47 -2.78
N SER A 127 -12.93 -8.81 -2.86
CA SER A 127 -12.38 -8.18 -4.06
C SER A 127 -11.22 -8.99 -4.61
N GLY A 128 -10.85 -8.75 -5.86
CA GLY A 128 -9.67 -9.33 -6.50
C GLY A 128 -8.59 -8.28 -6.65
N VAL A 129 -7.35 -8.69 -6.48
CA VAL A 129 -6.18 -7.86 -6.75
C VAL A 129 -5.23 -8.61 -7.65
N VAL A 130 -4.75 -7.96 -8.69
CA VAL A 130 -3.62 -8.41 -9.49
C VAL A 130 -2.51 -7.39 -9.31
N TYR A 131 -1.37 -7.82 -8.81
CA TYR A 131 -0.21 -6.99 -8.54
C TYR A 131 0.98 -7.54 -9.33
N GLY A 132 1.44 -6.80 -10.34
CA GLY A 132 2.56 -7.18 -11.17
C GLY A 132 3.77 -6.28 -10.92
N VAL A 133 4.98 -6.86 -10.86
CA VAL A 133 6.22 -6.08 -10.74
C VAL A 133 6.70 -5.64 -12.12
N ASN A 134 6.99 -4.34 -12.25
CA ASN A 134 7.55 -3.72 -13.45
C ASN A 134 8.93 -3.12 -13.13
N GLY A 135 9.89 -3.26 -14.06
CA GLY A 135 11.24 -2.71 -13.95
C GLY A 135 11.40 -1.31 -14.55
N GLU A 136 10.35 -0.70 -15.05
CA GLU A 136 10.39 0.62 -15.69
C GLU A 136 9.48 1.61 -14.98
N ILE A 137 9.90 2.88 -14.93
CA ILE A 137 9.06 3.98 -14.43
C ILE A 137 8.00 4.27 -15.48
N ASN A 138 6.82 3.69 -15.30
CA ASN A 138 5.69 3.81 -16.20
C ASN A 138 4.39 4.02 -15.43
N TYR A 139 3.38 4.53 -16.10
CA TYR A 139 2.04 4.73 -15.54
C TYR A 139 0.96 4.53 -16.62
N ASP A 140 -0.24 4.18 -16.19
CA ASP A 140 -1.39 4.11 -17.10
C ASP A 140 -2.01 5.51 -17.30
N PRO A 141 -1.95 6.07 -18.52
CA PRO A 141 -2.53 7.41 -18.79
C PRO A 141 -4.04 7.47 -18.56
N GLN A 142 -4.73 6.34 -18.55
CA GLN A 142 -6.17 6.25 -18.28
C GLN A 142 -6.49 5.98 -16.80
N SER A 143 -5.48 5.92 -15.93
CA SER A 143 -5.64 5.69 -14.49
C SER A 143 -6.45 4.45 -14.12
N ARG A 144 -6.39 3.38 -14.93
CA ARG A 144 -7.09 2.10 -14.68
C ARG A 144 -6.39 1.24 -13.65
N VAL A 145 -5.09 1.47 -13.45
CA VAL A 145 -4.24 0.80 -12.46
C VAL A 145 -3.44 1.82 -11.67
N ASN A 146 -3.07 1.47 -10.46
CA ASN A 146 -2.15 2.27 -9.65
C ASN A 146 -0.73 1.73 -9.77
N THR A 147 0.25 2.61 -9.59
CA THR A 147 1.67 2.24 -9.60
C THR A 147 2.32 2.74 -8.31
N PHE A 148 2.95 1.83 -7.56
CA PHE A 148 3.61 2.10 -6.29
C PHE A 148 5.06 1.61 -6.33
N ALA A 149 5.91 2.08 -5.42
CA ALA A 149 7.20 1.46 -5.20
C ALA A 149 6.99 0.03 -4.65
N HIS A 150 7.70 -0.94 -5.22
CA HIS A 150 7.76 -2.28 -4.65
C HIS A 150 8.81 -2.33 -3.55
N VAL A 151 8.75 -3.32 -2.66
CA VAL A 151 9.58 -3.42 -1.45
C VAL A 151 11.09 -3.34 -1.71
N ASN A 152 11.55 -3.79 -2.87
CA ASN A 152 12.95 -3.76 -3.30
C ASN A 152 13.24 -2.68 -4.35
N HIS A 153 12.39 -1.66 -4.44
CA HIS A 153 12.62 -0.52 -5.33
C HIS A 153 13.86 0.29 -4.91
N THR A 154 14.67 0.67 -5.90
CA THR A 154 15.74 1.64 -5.73
C THR A 154 15.77 2.61 -6.91
N ALA A 155 16.46 3.74 -6.75
CA ALA A 155 16.62 4.72 -7.83
C ALA A 155 17.37 4.16 -9.05
N THR A 156 18.33 3.26 -8.82
CA THR A 156 19.18 2.66 -9.87
C THR A 156 18.63 1.35 -10.42
N ASP A 157 17.71 0.70 -9.71
CA ASP A 157 17.08 -0.54 -10.12
C ASP A 157 15.58 -0.46 -9.79
N PRO A 158 14.79 0.19 -10.64
CA PRO A 158 13.37 0.41 -10.40
C PRO A 158 12.60 -0.90 -10.28
N ARG A 159 11.78 -1.00 -9.24
CA ARG A 159 10.81 -2.06 -9.03
C ARG A 159 9.49 -1.40 -8.65
N LEU A 160 8.55 -1.39 -9.57
CA LEU A 160 7.25 -0.77 -9.39
C LEU A 160 6.18 -1.84 -9.37
N GLY A 161 5.32 -1.80 -8.37
CA GLY A 161 4.14 -2.63 -8.29
C GLY A 161 2.98 -1.96 -9.02
N VAL A 162 2.52 -2.59 -10.09
CA VAL A 162 1.33 -2.17 -10.84
C VAL A 162 0.15 -2.94 -10.29
N LEU A 163 -0.81 -2.21 -9.72
CA LEU A 163 -1.94 -2.76 -8.99
C LEU A 163 -3.24 -2.55 -9.76
N LEU A 164 -3.91 -3.65 -10.10
CA LEU A 164 -5.29 -3.68 -10.56
C LEU A 164 -6.18 -4.20 -9.43
N CYS A 165 -7.12 -3.38 -8.97
CA CYS A 165 -8.13 -3.79 -8.01
C CYS A 165 -9.48 -4.01 -8.70
N ILE A 166 -10.09 -5.17 -8.47
CA ILE A 166 -11.40 -5.57 -9.00
C ILE A 166 -12.36 -5.68 -7.82
N ASN A 167 -13.22 -4.69 -7.66
CA ASN A 167 -14.07 -4.53 -6.48
C ASN A 167 -15.24 -5.54 -6.38
N GLY A 168 -15.34 -6.51 -7.26
CA GLY A 168 -16.49 -7.38 -7.32
C GLY A 168 -16.18 -8.82 -7.71
N THR A 169 -15.17 -9.46 -7.12
CA THR A 169 -14.85 -10.87 -7.41
C THR A 169 -15.70 -11.84 -6.57
N GLY A 170 -15.26 -12.20 -5.39
CA GLY A 170 -15.97 -13.15 -4.53
C GLY A 170 -17.34 -12.63 -4.07
N ILE A 171 -17.46 -11.32 -3.82
CA ILE A 171 -18.76 -10.73 -3.46
C ILE A 171 -19.76 -10.79 -4.63
N LEU A 172 -19.30 -10.57 -5.87
CA LEU A 172 -20.15 -10.70 -7.05
C LEU A 172 -20.60 -12.15 -7.25
N ASN A 173 -19.69 -13.10 -7.12
CA ASN A 173 -20.02 -14.53 -7.19
C ASN A 173 -21.05 -14.93 -6.11
N SER A 174 -20.87 -14.44 -4.90
CA SER A 174 -21.85 -14.64 -3.81
C SER A 174 -23.19 -13.99 -4.10
N TRP A 175 -23.20 -12.79 -4.68
CA TRP A 175 -24.42 -12.10 -5.08
C TRP A 175 -25.18 -12.85 -6.17
N ILE A 176 -24.48 -13.31 -7.22
CA ILE A 176 -25.08 -14.12 -8.29
C ILE A 176 -25.74 -15.38 -7.70
N ARG A 177 -25.04 -16.09 -6.79
CA ARG A 177 -25.60 -17.25 -6.13
C ARG A 177 -26.88 -16.98 -5.37
N ARG A 178 -26.96 -15.82 -4.69
CA ARG A 178 -28.12 -15.49 -3.84
C ARG A 178 -29.31 -14.90 -4.59
N ASN A 179 -29.06 -14.22 -5.72
CA ASN A 179 -30.07 -13.40 -6.35
C ASN A 179 -30.44 -13.84 -7.77
N VAL A 180 -29.60 -14.63 -8.43
CA VAL A 180 -29.78 -15.02 -9.83
C VAL A 180 -29.85 -16.54 -10.00
N ALA A 181 -29.02 -17.27 -9.27
CA ALA A 181 -28.97 -18.72 -9.38
C ALA A 181 -30.18 -19.41 -8.68
N PRO A 182 -30.51 -20.65 -9.05
CA PRO A 182 -31.56 -21.41 -8.37
C PRO A 182 -31.34 -21.52 -6.87
N GLU A 183 -32.42 -21.50 -6.10
CA GLU A 183 -32.35 -21.58 -4.64
C GLU A 183 -31.66 -22.87 -4.19
N GLY A 184 -30.76 -22.76 -3.22
CA GLY A 184 -30.00 -23.88 -2.65
C GLY A 184 -28.81 -24.36 -3.46
N ILE A 185 -28.53 -23.78 -4.64
CA ILE A 185 -27.39 -24.17 -5.47
C ILE A 185 -26.05 -24.03 -4.73
N SER A 186 -25.19 -25.02 -4.85
CA SER A 186 -23.83 -24.96 -4.34
C SER A 186 -22.88 -24.25 -5.31
N TYR A 187 -21.76 -23.74 -4.79
CA TYR A 187 -20.70 -23.16 -5.65
C TYR A 187 -20.11 -24.19 -6.61
N ALA A 188 -20.02 -25.46 -6.20
CA ALA A 188 -19.55 -26.55 -7.08
C ALA A 188 -20.46 -26.74 -8.29
N GLU A 189 -21.78 -26.66 -8.11
CA GLU A 189 -22.74 -26.74 -9.21
C GLU A 189 -22.68 -25.48 -10.10
N MET A 190 -22.55 -24.28 -9.52
CA MET A 190 -22.34 -23.08 -10.31
C MET A 190 -21.10 -23.20 -11.19
N ASN A 191 -19.98 -23.68 -10.63
CA ASN A 191 -18.74 -23.88 -11.39
C ASN A 191 -18.92 -24.95 -12.51
N ARG A 192 -19.69 -26.01 -12.25
CA ARG A 192 -20.01 -27.03 -13.29
C ARG A 192 -20.83 -26.42 -14.42
N PHE A 193 -21.79 -25.56 -14.13
CA PHE A 193 -22.55 -24.87 -15.18
C PHE A 193 -21.66 -23.90 -15.95
N ALA A 194 -20.84 -23.12 -15.26
CA ALA A 194 -19.91 -22.18 -15.91
C ALA A 194 -18.91 -22.90 -16.83
N SER A 195 -18.41 -24.08 -16.44
CA SER A 195 -17.47 -24.86 -17.25
C SER A 195 -18.10 -25.50 -18.51
N SER A 196 -19.43 -25.52 -18.63
CA SER A 196 -20.14 -25.99 -19.81
C SER A 196 -20.37 -24.93 -20.88
N VAL A 197 -20.02 -23.65 -20.55
CA VAL A 197 -20.12 -22.54 -21.51
C VAL A 197 -18.77 -22.40 -22.21
N PRO A 198 -18.75 -22.35 -23.59
CA PRO A 198 -17.50 -22.23 -24.35
C PRO A 198 -16.80 -20.90 -24.17
#